data_daae85ddfa55a242df0cea78d2a251dc
#
_entry.id   daae85ddfa55a242df0cea78d2a251dc
#
_cell.length_a   1.000
_cell.length_b   1.000
_cell.length_c   1.000
_cell.angle_alpha   90.00
_cell.angle_beta   90.00
_cell.angle_gamma   90.00
#
_symmetry.space_group_name_H-M   'P 1'
#
loop_
_entity.id
_entity.type
_entity.pdbx_description
1 polymer ?
#
loop_
_entity_poly.entity_id
_entity_poly.type
_entity_poly.pdbx_seq_one_letter_code
_entity_poly.pdbx_strand_id
1 'polypeptide(L)'
;MYNVRKIQDDIYWLGASDRRLEKFENTYSVPSGMSYNNYLILDEKTCLVDGIDYNVAQQFFENLEFALQGRTLDYMIVNHMEPDHCAIIPQLVQMYPNMKLIGSMQAFKMMNQFYRFETNSRSIVVKENDTLNLGKHNLKFITAPMVHWPEVIVTYDETAKILFSADVFGSFGAMSGNVFADEVDWEHDWKDESRRYYTSIVGKYGMQASAVLKKVSNLEIKMICPLHAHIWRKDFDKIISLYEKWTSYSYEVNSVAIFYGSVYNNTANAADILAMKLAEKGVKNVKVFDTSKTDLSIMLSTAFQYSTLVFAAASYNAEVFDTVQHLLSEIKNHSLANRTVGLIENGSWVPTAKLLMEKQISTWKNTVILEPKVTVKSAVKEDSLAEIEKLANAIVASLNK
;
A
#
# COMPACT_ATOMS: atom_id res chain seq x y z
N MET A 1 15.93 -0.34 27.50
CA MET A 1 15.16 0.94 27.52
C MET A 1 13.97 0.76 26.59
N TYR A 2 12.87 1.41 26.87
CA TYR A 2 11.58 1.20 26.21
C TYR A 2 11.04 2.50 25.62
N ASN A 3 10.18 2.39 24.60
CA ASN A 3 9.45 3.48 23.94
C ASN A 3 7.96 3.11 23.78
N VAL A 4 7.32 2.81 24.88
CA VAL A 4 5.90 2.41 24.94
C VAL A 4 5.00 3.64 24.96
N ARG A 5 3.91 3.60 24.21
CA ARG A 5 2.87 4.65 24.26
C ARG A 5 1.55 4.06 24.75
N LYS A 6 1.03 4.60 25.85
CA LYS A 6 -0.33 4.31 26.29
C LYS A 6 -1.31 5.00 25.34
N ILE A 7 -2.16 4.23 24.64
CA ILE A 7 -3.12 4.75 23.67
C ILE A 7 -4.54 4.83 24.25
N GLN A 8 -4.81 4.00 25.26
CA GLN A 8 -6.00 4.02 26.12
C GLN A 8 -5.61 3.51 27.51
N ASP A 9 -6.51 3.57 28.51
CA ASP A 9 -6.15 3.27 29.92
C ASP A 9 -5.48 1.93 30.16
N ASP A 10 -5.83 0.94 29.41
CA ASP A 10 -5.37 -0.44 29.50
C ASP A 10 -4.83 -1.00 28.19
N ILE A 11 -4.61 -0.12 27.17
CA ILE A 11 -4.08 -0.50 25.87
C ILE A 11 -2.82 0.28 25.55
N TYR A 12 -1.77 -0.44 25.17
CA TYR A 12 -0.45 0.09 24.88
C TYR A 12 -0.01 -0.22 23.46
N TRP A 13 0.53 0.77 22.78
CA TRP A 13 1.33 0.58 21.57
C TRP A 13 2.76 0.21 21.98
N LEU A 14 3.29 -0.89 21.44
CA LEU A 14 4.63 -1.40 21.73
C LEU A 14 5.55 -1.39 20.51
N GLY A 15 5.12 -0.81 19.40
CA GLY A 15 5.79 -0.87 18.12
C GLY A 15 7.21 -0.29 18.10
N ALA A 16 7.86 -0.43 16.97
CA ALA A 16 9.20 0.10 16.71
C ALA A 16 9.32 0.62 15.28
N SER A 17 10.37 1.40 15.03
CA SER A 17 10.72 1.92 13.71
C SER A 17 12.09 1.42 13.28
N ASP A 18 12.17 0.75 12.13
CA ASP A 18 13.45 0.41 11.48
C ASP A 18 13.82 1.48 10.44
N ARG A 19 14.74 2.36 10.81
CA ARG A 19 15.28 3.41 9.92
C ARG A 19 16.45 2.94 9.06
N ARG A 20 16.88 1.69 9.20
CA ARG A 20 17.96 1.08 8.42
C ARG A 20 17.43 0.30 7.23
N LEU A 21 16.12 0.01 7.21
CA LEU A 21 15.48 -0.71 6.13
C LEU A 21 15.51 0.14 4.86
N GLU A 22 16.15 -0.37 3.81
CA GLU A 22 16.24 0.30 2.51
C GLU A 22 15.07 -0.07 1.58
N LYS A 23 14.58 -1.32 1.70
CA LYS A 23 13.47 -1.84 0.89
C LYS A 23 12.51 -2.67 1.73
N PHE A 24 11.22 -2.37 1.64
CA PHE A 24 10.14 -3.20 2.15
C PHE A 24 9.89 -4.36 1.19
N GLU A 25 9.65 -5.57 1.73
CA GLU A 25 9.54 -6.82 0.95
C GLU A 25 10.70 -7.03 -0.04
N ASN A 26 11.86 -6.44 0.21
CA ASN A 26 13.02 -6.43 -0.71
C ASN A 26 12.70 -5.89 -2.12
N THR A 27 11.60 -5.22 -2.29
CA THR A 27 11.09 -4.71 -3.57
C THR A 27 10.93 -3.19 -3.58
N TYR A 28 10.22 -2.63 -2.61
CA TYR A 28 9.82 -1.23 -2.59
C TYR A 28 10.79 -0.40 -1.76
N SER A 29 11.40 0.61 -2.37
CA SER A 29 12.32 1.50 -1.66
C SER A 29 11.61 2.27 -0.55
N VAL A 30 12.18 2.26 0.65
CA VAL A 30 11.66 2.98 1.83
C VAL A 30 12.77 3.84 2.45
N PRO A 31 13.17 4.94 1.81
CA PRO A 31 14.28 5.76 2.27
C PRO A 31 14.08 6.36 3.67
N SER A 32 12.82 6.49 4.11
CA SER A 32 12.46 6.91 5.47
C SER A 32 12.36 5.74 6.46
N GLY A 33 12.70 4.52 6.04
CA GLY A 33 12.54 3.31 6.83
C GLY A 33 11.08 2.82 6.92
N MET A 34 10.78 2.00 7.93
CA MET A 34 9.47 1.42 8.17
C MET A 34 9.14 1.43 9.66
N SER A 35 7.88 1.60 9.99
CA SER A 35 7.36 1.41 11.35
C SER A 35 6.50 0.15 11.41
N TYR A 36 6.61 -0.57 12.51
CA TYR A 36 5.84 -1.77 12.81
C TYR A 36 5.07 -1.54 14.09
N ASN A 37 3.78 -1.77 14.08
CA ASN A 37 2.91 -1.58 15.21
C ASN A 37 2.42 -2.93 15.75
N ASN A 38 2.33 -3.02 17.05
CA ASN A 38 1.63 -4.07 17.77
C ASN A 38 1.05 -3.48 19.05
N TYR A 39 0.09 -4.16 19.64
CA TYR A 39 -0.68 -3.58 20.73
C TYR A 39 -0.86 -4.59 21.85
N LEU A 40 -0.74 -4.12 23.10
CA LEU A 40 -0.95 -4.93 24.29
C LEU A 40 -2.19 -4.44 25.04
N ILE A 41 -3.13 -5.33 25.30
CA ILE A 41 -4.31 -5.10 26.13
C ILE A 41 -4.05 -5.72 27.50
N LEU A 42 -4.10 -4.89 28.55
CA LEU A 42 -3.92 -5.30 29.94
C LEU A 42 -5.26 -5.37 30.68
N ASP A 43 -5.98 -6.44 30.50
CA ASP A 43 -7.25 -6.71 31.14
C ASP A 43 -7.11 -7.82 32.21
N GLU A 44 -8.18 -8.49 32.65
CA GLU A 44 -8.09 -9.72 33.48
C GLU A 44 -7.17 -10.73 32.80
N LYS A 45 -7.33 -10.91 31.50
CA LYS A 45 -6.42 -11.60 30.60
C LYS A 45 -5.61 -10.62 29.78
N THR A 46 -4.30 -10.86 29.68
CA THR A 46 -3.43 -10.07 28.83
C THR A 46 -3.49 -10.57 27.38
N CYS A 47 -3.55 -9.66 26.44
CA CYS A 47 -3.62 -10.01 25.04
C CYS A 47 -2.69 -9.13 24.19
N LEU A 48 -1.77 -9.75 23.46
CA LEU A 48 -0.96 -9.10 22.43
C LEU A 48 -1.71 -9.18 21.10
N VAL A 49 -1.80 -8.08 20.38
CA VAL A 49 -2.35 -8.00 19.02
C VAL A 49 -1.20 -7.81 18.05
N ASP A 50 -0.93 -8.83 17.28
CA ASP A 50 0.19 -9.03 16.36
C ASP A 50 1.58 -8.92 17.02
N GLY A 51 2.58 -9.32 16.28
CA GLY A 51 3.99 -9.25 16.67
C GLY A 51 4.73 -8.17 15.89
N ILE A 52 5.98 -8.47 15.53
CA ILE A 52 6.86 -7.48 14.91
C ILE A 52 7.94 -8.16 14.06
N ASP A 53 8.58 -7.38 13.18
CA ASP A 53 9.75 -7.79 12.41
C ASP A 53 10.94 -8.16 13.30
N TYR A 54 11.69 -9.16 12.86
CA TYR A 54 12.85 -9.66 13.60
C TYR A 54 13.94 -8.61 13.81
N ASN A 55 14.12 -7.69 12.87
CA ASN A 55 15.17 -6.67 12.94
C ASN A 55 14.99 -5.66 14.09
N VAL A 56 13.77 -5.52 14.59
CA VAL A 56 13.41 -4.64 15.72
C VAL A 56 12.90 -5.43 16.94
N ALA A 57 13.05 -6.75 16.94
CA ALA A 57 12.57 -7.64 17.99
C ALA A 57 13.10 -7.30 19.38
N GLN A 58 14.38 -6.90 19.50
CA GLN A 58 14.95 -6.52 20.79
C GLN A 58 14.16 -5.37 21.42
N GLN A 59 13.87 -4.33 20.65
CA GLN A 59 13.10 -3.18 21.13
C GLN A 59 11.68 -3.60 21.57
N PHE A 60 11.08 -4.48 20.79
CA PHE A 60 9.76 -5.03 21.12
C PHE A 60 9.76 -5.81 22.45
N PHE A 61 10.72 -6.68 22.69
CA PHE A 61 10.78 -7.44 23.94
C PHE A 61 11.01 -6.55 25.16
N GLU A 62 11.87 -5.52 25.05
CA GLU A 62 12.02 -4.52 26.11
C GLU A 62 10.71 -3.74 26.37
N ASN A 63 9.97 -3.39 25.31
CA ASN A 63 8.67 -2.74 25.40
C ASN A 63 7.63 -3.65 26.06
N LEU A 64 7.57 -4.92 25.66
CA LEU A 64 6.63 -5.92 26.19
C LEU A 64 6.88 -6.18 27.68
N GLU A 65 8.13 -6.40 28.08
CA GLU A 65 8.53 -6.60 29.47
C GLU A 65 8.10 -5.40 30.34
N PHE A 66 8.41 -4.19 29.87
CA PHE A 66 8.03 -2.96 30.56
C PHE A 66 6.50 -2.85 30.71
N ALA A 67 5.74 -3.09 29.64
CA ALA A 67 4.29 -2.91 29.65
C ALA A 67 3.57 -3.99 30.47
N LEU A 68 4.04 -5.24 30.46
CA LEU A 68 3.47 -6.35 31.22
C LEU A 68 3.64 -6.19 32.74
N GLN A 69 4.64 -5.44 33.21
CA GLN A 69 4.86 -5.18 34.65
C GLN A 69 4.88 -6.46 35.49
N GLY A 70 5.51 -7.52 34.99
CA GLY A 70 5.60 -8.82 35.64
C GLY A 70 4.39 -9.74 35.47
N ARG A 71 3.36 -9.32 34.72
CA ARG A 71 2.26 -10.20 34.33
C ARG A 71 2.69 -11.18 33.24
N THR A 72 1.99 -12.32 33.14
CA THR A 72 2.17 -13.26 32.03
C THR A 72 1.42 -12.78 30.78
N LEU A 73 1.75 -13.31 29.62
CA LEU A 73 0.98 -13.13 28.39
C LEU A 73 0.02 -14.32 28.22
N ASP A 74 -1.29 -14.07 28.26
CA ASP A 74 -2.32 -15.12 28.15
C ASP A 74 -2.65 -15.43 26.69
N TYR A 75 -2.77 -14.39 25.85
CA TYR A 75 -3.18 -14.51 24.45
C TYR A 75 -2.29 -13.71 23.52
N MET A 76 -2.12 -14.22 22.30
CA MET A 76 -1.64 -13.45 21.15
C MET A 76 -2.61 -13.63 19.98
N ILE A 77 -3.16 -12.55 19.49
CA ILE A 77 -3.94 -12.50 18.24
C ILE A 77 -2.98 -12.34 17.09
N VAL A 78 -3.16 -13.14 16.06
CA VAL A 78 -2.42 -13.08 14.80
C VAL A 78 -3.40 -12.66 13.73
N ASN A 79 -3.50 -11.35 13.50
CA ASN A 79 -4.31 -10.81 12.42
C ASN A 79 -3.68 -11.11 11.07
N HIS A 80 -2.33 -11.09 11.00
CA HIS A 80 -1.58 -11.27 9.77
C HIS A 80 -0.32 -12.12 9.99
N MET A 81 -0.02 -12.98 9.02
CA MET A 81 1.09 -13.94 9.07
C MET A 81 2.31 -13.52 8.24
N GLU A 82 2.35 -12.29 7.77
CA GLU A 82 3.58 -11.77 7.15
C GLU A 82 4.70 -11.69 8.20
N PRO A 83 5.95 -12.05 7.84
CA PRO A 83 7.05 -12.12 8.80
C PRO A 83 7.32 -10.83 9.59
N ASP A 84 7.03 -9.68 9.04
CA ASP A 84 7.17 -8.40 9.75
C ASP A 84 6.15 -8.18 10.88
N HIS A 85 5.14 -9.08 11.00
CA HIS A 85 4.16 -9.10 12.11
C HIS A 85 4.19 -10.40 12.91
N CYS A 86 4.88 -11.43 12.43
CA CYS A 86 4.82 -12.73 13.07
C CYS A 86 6.21 -13.34 13.37
N ALA A 87 7.31 -12.72 12.97
CA ALA A 87 8.64 -13.31 13.08
C ALA A 87 9.02 -13.74 14.50
N ILE A 88 8.51 -13.04 15.52
CA ILE A 88 8.87 -13.28 16.94
C ILE A 88 7.96 -14.30 17.66
N ILE A 89 6.97 -14.89 16.98
CA ILE A 89 6.05 -15.87 17.59
C ILE A 89 6.80 -17.03 18.24
N PRO A 90 7.84 -17.63 17.63
CA PRO A 90 8.57 -18.73 18.29
C PRO A 90 9.21 -18.34 19.63
N GLN A 91 9.76 -17.13 19.75
CA GLN A 91 10.33 -16.63 20.97
C GLN A 91 9.25 -16.39 22.03
N LEU A 92 8.12 -15.79 21.66
CA LEU A 92 6.98 -15.58 22.57
C LEU A 92 6.44 -16.90 23.12
N VAL A 93 6.33 -17.92 22.27
CA VAL A 93 5.89 -19.27 22.68
C VAL A 93 6.85 -19.90 23.70
N GLN A 94 8.16 -19.66 23.58
CA GLN A 94 9.15 -20.13 24.55
C GLN A 94 9.09 -19.35 25.86
N MET A 95 8.93 -18.03 25.80
CA MET A 95 8.87 -17.15 26.97
C MET A 95 7.56 -17.31 27.74
N TYR A 96 6.45 -17.58 27.05
CA TYR A 96 5.11 -17.73 27.62
C TYR A 96 4.49 -19.09 27.22
N PRO A 97 4.92 -20.21 27.85
CA PRO A 97 4.52 -21.55 27.41
C PRO A 97 3.02 -21.81 27.43
N ASN A 98 2.27 -21.12 28.30
CA ASN A 98 0.82 -21.24 28.43
C ASN A 98 0.02 -20.30 27.54
N MET A 99 0.67 -19.38 26.83
CA MET A 99 0.04 -18.45 25.91
C MET A 99 -0.72 -19.19 24.81
N LYS A 100 -1.94 -18.75 24.53
CA LYS A 100 -2.73 -19.23 23.39
C LYS A 100 -2.59 -18.28 22.21
N LEU A 101 -2.48 -18.88 21.03
CA LEU A 101 -2.46 -18.16 19.75
C LEU A 101 -3.88 -18.15 19.18
N ILE A 102 -4.33 -17.00 18.73
CA ILE A 102 -5.67 -16.78 18.16
C ILE A 102 -5.51 -16.31 16.73
N GLY A 103 -6.20 -16.94 15.80
CA GLY A 103 -6.11 -16.57 14.38
C GLY A 103 -7.05 -17.39 13.52
N SER A 104 -7.07 -17.12 12.22
CA SER A 104 -7.83 -17.93 11.27
C SER A 104 -7.22 -19.33 11.12
N MET A 105 -8.01 -20.28 10.64
CA MET A 105 -7.51 -21.63 10.31
C MET A 105 -6.35 -21.56 9.30
N GLN A 106 -6.41 -20.62 8.37
CA GLN A 106 -5.37 -20.43 7.36
C GLN A 106 -4.09 -19.86 7.98
N ALA A 107 -4.18 -18.96 8.97
CA ALA A 107 -3.02 -18.46 9.70
C ALA A 107 -2.23 -19.60 10.37
N PHE A 108 -2.90 -20.55 11.01
CA PHE A 108 -2.24 -21.70 11.62
C PHE A 108 -1.61 -22.66 10.60
N LYS A 109 -2.24 -22.84 9.43
CA LYS A 109 -1.60 -23.59 8.33
C LYS A 109 -0.30 -22.92 7.86
N MET A 110 -0.30 -21.60 7.70
CA MET A 110 0.88 -20.82 7.32
C MET A 110 1.92 -20.81 8.43
N MET A 111 1.50 -20.67 9.69
CA MET A 111 2.39 -20.74 10.85
C MET A 111 3.18 -22.06 10.90
N ASN A 112 2.53 -23.19 10.59
CA ASN A 112 3.19 -24.49 10.47
C ASN A 112 4.14 -24.62 9.27
N GLN A 113 4.02 -23.74 8.25
CA GLN A 113 4.97 -23.65 7.14
C GLN A 113 6.20 -22.82 7.53
N PHE A 114 6.00 -21.75 8.31
CA PHE A 114 7.10 -20.88 8.74
C PHE A 114 7.90 -21.45 9.91
N TYR A 115 7.23 -22.12 10.87
CA TYR A 115 7.83 -22.46 12.16
C TYR A 115 7.77 -23.96 12.48
N ARG A 116 8.65 -24.40 13.38
CA ARG A 116 8.80 -25.81 13.80
C ARG A 116 8.34 -26.10 15.22
N PHE A 117 7.47 -25.27 15.79
CA PHE A 117 6.88 -25.57 17.10
C PHE A 117 5.46 -26.16 16.96
N GLU A 118 5.01 -26.88 17.98
CA GLU A 118 3.67 -27.45 18.01
C GLU A 118 2.63 -26.35 18.20
N THR A 119 1.67 -26.23 17.28
CA THR A 119 0.64 -25.19 17.29
C THR A 119 -0.70 -25.69 17.84
N ASN A 120 -1.06 -27.00 17.68
CA ASN A 120 -2.42 -27.49 17.89
C ASN A 120 -2.91 -27.32 19.33
N SER A 121 -2.06 -27.59 20.34
CA SER A 121 -2.42 -27.50 21.76
C SER A 121 -2.62 -26.06 22.25
N ARG A 122 -2.16 -25.08 21.49
CA ARG A 122 -2.20 -23.64 21.84
C ARG A 122 -3.04 -22.78 20.91
N SER A 123 -3.57 -23.34 19.83
CA SER A 123 -4.35 -22.59 18.82
C SER A 123 -5.82 -22.46 19.23
N ILE A 124 -6.36 -21.27 19.11
CA ILE A 124 -7.78 -20.96 19.12
C ILE A 124 -8.14 -20.44 17.73
N VAL A 125 -8.82 -21.27 16.95
CA VAL A 125 -9.25 -20.92 15.60
C VAL A 125 -10.50 -20.08 15.67
N VAL A 126 -10.46 -18.89 15.05
CA VAL A 126 -11.60 -17.97 14.98
C VAL A 126 -12.11 -17.82 13.55
N LYS A 127 -13.39 -17.47 13.44
CA LYS A 127 -14.13 -17.25 12.20
C LYS A 127 -14.84 -15.89 12.25
N GLU A 128 -15.51 -15.56 11.17
CA GLU A 128 -16.33 -14.36 11.08
C GLU A 128 -17.32 -14.24 12.25
N ASN A 129 -17.26 -13.11 12.96
CA ASN A 129 -18.07 -12.77 14.12
C ASN A 129 -17.84 -13.58 15.40
N ASP A 130 -16.84 -14.47 15.46
CA ASP A 130 -16.43 -15.06 16.73
C ASP A 130 -15.92 -13.97 17.68
N THR A 131 -16.01 -14.20 18.98
CA THR A 131 -15.58 -13.24 20.01
C THR A 131 -14.65 -13.88 21.03
N LEU A 132 -13.79 -13.04 21.63
CA LEU A 132 -12.94 -13.39 22.77
C LEU A 132 -13.15 -12.37 23.87
N ASN A 133 -13.55 -12.82 25.06
CA ASN A 133 -13.65 -11.97 26.23
C ASN A 133 -12.36 -12.02 27.05
N LEU A 134 -11.82 -10.85 27.41
CA LEU A 134 -10.60 -10.70 28.21
C LEU A 134 -10.90 -10.32 29.68
N GLY A 135 -12.17 -10.08 30.01
CA GLY A 135 -12.68 -9.51 31.26
C GLY A 135 -13.55 -8.29 30.94
N LYS A 136 -12.99 -7.12 30.83
CA LYS A 136 -13.65 -5.88 30.41
C LYS A 136 -13.78 -5.79 28.89
N HIS A 137 -12.72 -6.15 28.15
CA HIS A 137 -12.67 -6.06 26.70
C HIS A 137 -13.31 -7.28 26.04
N ASN A 138 -14.16 -7.05 25.04
CA ASN A 138 -14.75 -8.07 24.20
C ASN A 138 -14.29 -7.89 22.77
N LEU A 139 -13.45 -8.79 22.29
CA LEU A 139 -12.81 -8.70 20.96
C LEU A 139 -13.61 -9.52 19.96
N LYS A 140 -14.02 -8.90 18.86
CA LYS A 140 -14.75 -9.53 17.77
C LYS A 140 -13.84 -9.66 16.55
N PHE A 141 -13.87 -10.82 15.89
CA PHE A 141 -13.05 -11.11 14.72
C PHE A 141 -13.85 -10.97 13.43
N ILE A 142 -13.26 -10.30 12.46
CA ILE A 142 -13.82 -10.04 11.14
C ILE A 142 -12.84 -10.55 10.10
N THR A 143 -13.27 -11.47 9.24
CA THR A 143 -12.39 -12.02 8.20
C THR A 143 -12.15 -11.02 7.08
N ALA A 144 -10.89 -10.90 6.69
CA ALA A 144 -10.40 -9.98 5.64
C ALA A 144 -9.53 -10.72 4.61
N PRO A 145 -10.00 -11.85 4.02
CA PRO A 145 -9.17 -12.67 3.15
C PRO A 145 -8.68 -11.88 1.94
N MET A 146 -7.41 -12.05 1.58
CA MET A 146 -6.71 -11.34 0.51
C MET A 146 -6.57 -9.82 0.74
N VAL A 147 -6.56 -9.39 2.00
CA VAL A 147 -6.27 -7.99 2.34
C VAL A 147 -5.05 -7.94 3.31
N HIS A 148 -3.80 -8.22 2.84
CA HIS A 148 -3.53 -8.59 1.42
C HIS A 148 -3.22 -10.09 1.25
N TRP A 149 -3.12 -10.89 2.30
CA TRP A 149 -2.93 -12.34 2.29
C TRP A 149 -4.22 -13.10 2.63
N PRO A 150 -4.30 -14.43 2.33
CA PRO A 150 -5.56 -15.18 2.43
C PRO A 150 -6.04 -15.43 3.85
N GLU A 151 -5.16 -15.36 4.84
CA GLU A 151 -5.45 -15.68 6.25
C GLU A 151 -5.92 -14.50 7.07
N VAL A 152 -5.81 -13.27 6.54
CA VAL A 152 -5.99 -12.02 7.30
C VAL A 152 -7.36 -11.94 7.96
N ILE A 153 -7.32 -11.53 9.22
CA ILE A 153 -8.49 -11.09 10.00
C ILE A 153 -8.20 -9.67 10.51
N VAL A 154 -9.24 -8.93 10.84
CA VAL A 154 -9.16 -7.71 11.63
C VAL A 154 -9.91 -7.91 12.93
N THR A 155 -9.40 -7.31 14.01
CA THR A 155 -9.96 -7.45 15.34
C THR A 155 -10.63 -6.16 15.77
N TYR A 156 -11.89 -6.24 16.20
CA TYR A 156 -12.62 -5.08 16.70
C TYR A 156 -12.92 -5.26 18.20
N ASP A 157 -12.43 -4.33 19.00
CA ASP A 157 -12.77 -4.25 20.41
C ASP A 157 -14.13 -3.57 20.58
N GLU A 158 -15.15 -4.34 20.89
CA GLU A 158 -16.53 -3.87 21.07
C GLU A 158 -16.70 -2.95 22.28
N THR A 159 -15.81 -3.08 23.28
CA THR A 159 -15.83 -2.25 24.49
C THR A 159 -15.16 -0.90 24.26
N ALA A 160 -13.92 -0.91 23.79
CA ALA A 160 -13.13 0.29 23.56
C ALA A 160 -13.45 0.99 22.24
N LYS A 161 -14.19 0.31 21.32
CA LYS A 161 -14.50 0.80 19.97
C LYS A 161 -13.24 1.00 19.12
N ILE A 162 -12.29 0.08 19.24
CA ILE A 162 -11.01 0.12 18.54
C ILE A 162 -11.00 -0.94 17.45
N LEU A 163 -10.62 -0.55 16.24
CA LEU A 163 -10.37 -1.45 15.13
C LEU A 163 -8.85 -1.67 14.98
N PHE A 164 -8.37 -2.88 15.26
CA PHE A 164 -7.04 -3.35 14.87
C PHE A 164 -7.13 -3.87 13.44
N SER A 165 -6.66 -3.05 12.50
CA SER A 165 -7.03 -3.16 11.09
C SER A 165 -6.07 -3.97 10.23
N ALA A 166 -5.12 -4.71 10.83
CA ALA A 166 -3.99 -5.31 10.11
C ALA A 166 -3.31 -4.24 9.24
N ASP A 167 -2.97 -4.55 8.00
CA ASP A 167 -2.29 -3.63 7.09
C ASP A 167 -3.18 -2.52 6.51
N VAL A 168 -4.49 -2.67 6.66
CA VAL A 168 -5.42 -1.63 6.16
C VAL A 168 -5.17 -0.32 6.93
N PHE A 169 -5.08 0.78 6.20
CA PHE A 169 -4.76 2.13 6.68
C PHE A 169 -3.29 2.37 7.07
N GLY A 170 -2.41 1.41 6.76
CA GLY A 170 -0.97 1.56 6.93
C GLY A 170 -0.31 2.55 5.97
N SER A 171 0.97 2.82 6.20
CA SER A 171 1.81 3.69 5.38
C SER A 171 3.27 3.22 5.44
N PHE A 172 4.02 3.47 4.39
CA PHE A 172 5.47 3.44 4.48
C PHE A 172 6.00 4.55 5.39
N GLY A 173 7.20 4.37 5.92
CA GLY A 173 7.89 5.35 6.72
C GLY A 173 8.05 5.00 8.20
N ALA A 174 9.16 5.41 8.78
CA ALA A 174 9.45 5.29 10.20
C ALA A 174 8.90 6.50 10.96
N MET A 175 8.10 6.25 11.99
CA MET A 175 7.53 7.31 12.84
C MET A 175 8.59 7.98 13.72
N SER A 176 8.40 9.24 14.04
CA SER A 176 9.32 10.08 14.83
C SER A 176 8.79 10.41 16.22
N GLY A 177 8.18 9.45 16.91
CA GLY A 177 7.67 9.58 18.28
C GLY A 177 6.19 9.94 18.39
N ASN A 178 5.63 10.67 17.45
CA ASN A 178 4.18 10.88 17.34
C ASN A 178 3.54 9.61 16.79
N VAL A 179 2.68 8.94 17.55
CA VAL A 179 2.02 7.71 17.12
C VAL A 179 0.62 7.92 16.54
N PHE A 180 0.04 9.11 16.74
CA PHE A 180 -1.29 9.42 16.24
C PHE A 180 -1.24 10.33 15.02
N ALA A 181 -2.11 10.09 14.04
CA ALA A 181 -2.20 10.86 12.81
C ALA A 181 -2.54 12.36 13.03
N ASP A 182 -3.24 12.67 14.11
CA ASP A 182 -3.58 14.05 14.49
C ASP A 182 -2.43 14.79 15.22
N GLU A 183 -1.31 14.14 15.47
CA GLU A 183 -0.10 14.74 16.06
C GLU A 183 0.92 15.19 15.00
N VAL A 184 0.64 14.98 13.71
CA VAL A 184 1.53 15.29 12.57
C VAL A 184 0.77 16.00 11.45
N ASP A 185 1.46 16.66 10.54
CA ASP A 185 0.88 17.12 9.27
C ASP A 185 0.76 15.95 8.29
N TRP A 186 -0.25 15.09 8.56
CA TRP A 186 -0.43 13.87 7.81
C TRP A 186 -0.69 14.11 6.31
N GLU A 187 -1.42 15.18 5.98
CA GLU A 187 -1.78 15.51 4.60
C GLU A 187 -0.54 15.86 3.75
N HIS A 188 0.43 16.54 4.34
CA HIS A 188 1.66 16.95 3.69
C HIS A 188 2.73 15.85 3.73
N ASP A 189 2.93 15.21 4.89
CA ASP A 189 4.11 14.37 5.11
C ASP A 189 3.84 12.87 4.86
N TRP A 190 2.58 12.40 4.96
CA TRP A 190 2.28 10.97 5.00
C TRP A 190 1.29 10.48 3.94
N LYS A 191 0.48 11.35 3.36
CA LYS A 191 -0.56 10.96 2.40
C LYS A 191 0.01 10.24 1.17
N ASP A 192 1.10 10.76 0.62
CA ASP A 192 1.73 10.15 -0.56
C ASP A 192 2.37 8.80 -0.22
N GLU A 193 2.96 8.66 0.98
CA GLU A 193 3.50 7.39 1.47
C GLU A 193 2.39 6.38 1.78
N SER A 194 1.24 6.81 2.32
CA SER A 194 0.06 5.95 2.53
C SER A 194 -0.52 5.46 1.20
N ARG A 195 -0.60 6.32 0.17
CA ARG A 195 -1.00 5.90 -1.17
C ARG A 195 0.00 4.91 -1.75
N ARG A 196 1.29 5.19 -1.61
CA ARG A 196 2.36 4.34 -2.11
C ARG A 196 2.34 2.97 -1.44
N TYR A 197 2.12 2.92 -0.12
CA TYR A 197 1.90 1.68 0.62
C TYR A 197 0.68 0.92 0.10
N TYR A 198 -0.49 1.58 0.06
CA TYR A 198 -1.71 0.95 -0.45
C TYR A 198 -1.52 0.36 -1.84
N THR A 199 -0.98 1.14 -2.78
CA THR A 199 -0.85 0.71 -4.18
C THR A 199 0.13 -0.46 -4.33
N SER A 200 1.19 -0.48 -3.54
CA SER A 200 2.20 -1.55 -3.57
C SER A 200 1.73 -2.85 -2.91
N ILE A 201 1.03 -2.75 -1.79
CA ILE A 201 0.72 -3.87 -0.91
C ILE A 201 -0.73 -4.37 -1.12
N VAL A 202 -1.71 -3.47 -1.10
CA VAL A 202 -3.14 -3.81 -1.16
C VAL A 202 -3.74 -3.66 -2.56
N GLY A 203 -3.12 -2.86 -3.42
CA GLY A 203 -3.69 -2.34 -4.67
C GLY A 203 -4.32 -3.37 -5.61
N LYS A 204 -3.72 -4.57 -5.71
CA LYS A 204 -4.27 -5.69 -6.48
C LYS A 204 -5.65 -6.13 -5.97
N TYR A 205 -5.89 -6.03 -4.68
CA TYR A 205 -7.03 -6.61 -3.98
C TYR A 205 -8.09 -5.56 -3.62
N GLY A 206 -8.25 -4.52 -4.44
CA GLY A 206 -9.19 -3.42 -4.19
C GLY A 206 -10.61 -3.87 -3.91
N MET A 207 -11.13 -4.88 -4.63
CA MET A 207 -12.48 -5.42 -4.36
C MET A 207 -12.60 -6.06 -2.98
N GLN A 208 -11.59 -6.82 -2.55
CA GLN A 208 -11.55 -7.45 -1.24
C GLN A 208 -11.43 -6.39 -0.13
N ALA A 209 -10.56 -5.41 -0.31
CA ALA A 209 -10.43 -4.28 0.61
C ALA A 209 -11.74 -3.48 0.73
N SER A 210 -12.42 -3.21 -0.39
CA SER A 210 -13.75 -2.58 -0.38
C SER A 210 -14.79 -3.40 0.39
N ALA A 211 -14.74 -4.73 0.29
CA ALA A 211 -15.64 -5.61 1.05
C ALA A 211 -15.37 -5.52 2.56
N VAL A 212 -14.10 -5.44 2.99
CA VAL A 212 -13.73 -5.24 4.40
C VAL A 212 -14.21 -3.88 4.89
N LEU A 213 -13.98 -2.80 4.13
CA LEU A 213 -14.50 -1.46 4.48
C LEU A 213 -16.01 -1.47 4.72
N LYS A 214 -16.77 -2.16 3.86
CA LYS A 214 -18.23 -2.32 4.04
C LYS A 214 -18.61 -3.09 5.29
N LYS A 215 -17.84 -4.13 5.67
CA LYS A 215 -18.09 -4.90 6.90
C LYS A 215 -17.92 -4.01 8.15
N VAL A 216 -16.91 -3.15 8.16
CA VAL A 216 -16.61 -2.30 9.31
C VAL A 216 -17.36 -0.96 9.32
N SER A 217 -17.98 -0.54 8.21
CA SER A 217 -18.65 0.75 8.09
C SER A 217 -19.83 0.96 9.06
N ASN A 218 -20.44 -0.12 9.53
CA ASN A 218 -21.54 -0.07 10.50
C ASN A 218 -21.07 -0.14 11.98
N LEU A 219 -19.76 -0.24 12.22
CA LEU A 219 -19.21 -0.27 13.55
C LEU A 219 -18.99 1.15 14.07
N GLU A 220 -19.24 1.36 15.36
CA GLU A 220 -18.82 2.58 16.05
C GLU A 220 -17.32 2.51 16.30
N ILE A 221 -16.52 3.21 15.48
CA ILE A 221 -15.06 3.21 15.58
C ILE A 221 -14.59 4.53 16.19
N LYS A 222 -13.88 4.46 17.32
CA LYS A 222 -13.22 5.59 17.98
C LYS A 222 -11.72 5.65 17.75
N MET A 223 -11.14 4.53 17.31
CA MET A 223 -9.73 4.44 16.99
C MET A 223 -9.49 3.34 15.95
N ILE A 224 -8.57 3.60 15.01
CA ILE A 224 -8.07 2.60 14.05
C ILE A 224 -6.59 2.41 14.34
N CYS A 225 -6.19 1.17 14.56
CA CYS A 225 -4.85 0.75 14.93
C CYS A 225 -4.27 -0.15 13.82
N PRO A 226 -3.59 0.44 12.80
CA PRO A 226 -2.96 -0.32 11.72
C PRO A 226 -1.63 -0.95 12.19
N LEU A 227 -1.12 -1.90 11.43
CA LEU A 227 0.18 -2.54 11.68
C LEU A 227 1.38 -1.68 11.26
N HIS A 228 1.15 -0.63 10.46
CA HIS A 228 2.19 0.33 10.06
C HIS A 228 1.72 1.76 10.23
N ALA A 229 2.66 2.66 10.54
CA ALA A 229 2.47 4.11 10.68
C ALA A 229 1.46 4.52 11.75
N HIS A 230 0.69 5.57 11.50
CA HIS A 230 -0.04 6.28 12.55
C HIS A 230 -1.39 5.63 12.91
N ILE A 231 -1.70 5.68 14.20
CA ILE A 231 -3.01 5.37 14.76
C ILE A 231 -3.96 6.54 14.48
N TRP A 232 -5.16 6.22 14.03
CA TRP A 232 -6.22 7.20 13.79
C TRP A 232 -7.18 7.23 14.98
N ARG A 233 -7.43 8.43 15.53
CA ARG A 233 -8.42 8.69 16.60
C ARG A 233 -9.31 9.90 16.32
N LYS A 234 -9.02 10.60 15.23
CA LYS A 234 -9.77 11.75 14.69
C LYS A 234 -9.66 11.77 13.17
N ASP A 235 -10.48 12.59 12.54
CA ASP A 235 -10.40 12.89 11.11
C ASP A 235 -10.38 11.64 10.21
N PHE A 236 -11.12 10.60 10.59
CA PHE A 236 -11.17 9.31 9.86
C PHE A 236 -11.52 9.50 8.38
N ASP A 237 -12.33 10.51 8.05
CA ASP A 237 -12.76 10.79 6.68
C ASP A 237 -11.56 11.03 5.75
N LYS A 238 -10.43 11.55 6.25
CA LYS A 238 -9.23 11.76 5.45
C LYS A 238 -8.72 10.46 4.85
N ILE A 239 -8.54 9.43 5.64
CA ILE A 239 -8.01 8.16 5.17
C ILE A 239 -9.10 7.27 4.55
N ILE A 240 -10.32 7.25 5.10
CA ILE A 240 -11.42 6.43 4.60
C ILE A 240 -11.79 6.84 3.17
N SER A 241 -11.95 8.15 2.92
CA SER A 241 -12.28 8.66 1.57
C SER A 241 -11.22 8.34 0.52
N LEU A 242 -9.95 8.28 0.93
CA LEU A 242 -8.86 7.85 0.05
C LEU A 242 -8.94 6.34 -0.24
N TYR A 243 -9.17 5.52 0.78
CA TYR A 243 -9.36 4.09 0.60
C TYR A 243 -10.56 3.75 -0.28
N GLU A 244 -11.68 4.48 -0.16
CA GLU A 244 -12.83 4.34 -1.07
C GLU A 244 -12.46 4.61 -2.53
N LYS A 245 -11.65 5.65 -2.78
CA LYS A 245 -11.12 5.94 -4.12
C LYS A 245 -10.16 4.85 -4.60
N TRP A 246 -9.20 4.47 -3.78
CA TRP A 246 -8.17 3.50 -4.16
C TRP A 246 -8.76 2.11 -4.40
N THR A 247 -9.67 1.65 -3.54
CA THR A 247 -10.32 0.32 -3.67
C THR A 247 -11.27 0.24 -4.87
N SER A 248 -11.80 1.36 -5.33
CA SER A 248 -12.63 1.44 -6.55
C SER A 248 -11.81 1.75 -7.80
N TYR A 249 -10.49 1.90 -7.68
CA TYR A 249 -9.58 2.35 -8.74
C TYR A 249 -9.97 3.72 -9.32
N SER A 250 -10.62 4.57 -8.53
CA SER A 250 -10.89 5.96 -8.88
C SER A 250 -9.61 6.80 -8.71
N TYR A 251 -9.47 7.84 -9.51
CA TYR A 251 -8.34 8.75 -9.41
C TYR A 251 -8.58 9.84 -8.35
N GLU A 252 -7.49 10.41 -7.83
CA GLU A 252 -7.53 11.56 -6.93
C GLU A 252 -7.39 12.90 -7.69
N VAL A 253 -6.62 12.88 -8.76
CA VAL A 253 -6.24 14.05 -9.52
C VAL A 253 -6.68 13.90 -10.98
N ASN A 254 -7.60 14.76 -11.42
CA ASN A 254 -7.99 14.83 -12.83
C ASN A 254 -6.94 15.61 -13.63
N SER A 255 -5.84 14.94 -13.96
CA SER A 255 -4.71 15.50 -14.68
C SER A 255 -3.86 14.38 -15.31
N VAL A 256 -2.64 14.70 -15.76
CA VAL A 256 -1.79 13.85 -16.59
C VAL A 256 -0.50 13.49 -15.89
N ALA A 257 -0.18 12.18 -15.87
CA ALA A 257 1.15 11.67 -15.53
C ALA A 257 1.78 11.06 -16.79
N ILE A 258 2.98 11.50 -17.13
CA ILE A 258 3.75 11.06 -18.29
C ILE A 258 4.93 10.23 -17.80
N PHE A 259 5.04 8.99 -18.28
CA PHE A 259 6.13 8.07 -17.98
C PHE A 259 6.92 7.81 -19.25
N TYR A 260 8.22 8.12 -19.25
CA TYR A 260 9.03 7.92 -20.45
C TYR A 260 10.24 7.02 -20.20
N GLY A 261 10.59 6.24 -21.25
CA GLY A 261 11.86 5.52 -21.38
C GLY A 261 12.62 5.99 -22.61
N SER A 262 13.81 6.54 -22.41
CA SER A 262 14.58 7.21 -23.47
C SER A 262 16.03 6.77 -23.47
N VAL A 263 16.56 6.44 -24.66
CA VAL A 263 17.98 6.04 -24.82
C VAL A 263 18.90 7.27 -24.84
N TYR A 264 18.64 8.23 -25.75
CA TYR A 264 19.46 9.43 -25.96
C TYR A 264 18.62 10.72 -25.93
N ASN A 265 17.70 10.82 -24.97
CA ASN A 265 16.84 11.98 -24.68
C ASN A 265 15.84 12.39 -25.78
N ASN A 266 15.76 11.76 -26.94
CA ASN A 266 14.77 12.15 -27.94
C ASN A 266 13.32 11.80 -27.56
N THR A 267 13.12 10.65 -26.89
CA THR A 267 11.80 10.30 -26.35
C THR A 267 11.45 11.17 -25.13
N ALA A 268 12.44 11.49 -24.29
CA ALA A 268 12.28 12.45 -23.19
C ALA A 268 11.82 13.81 -23.70
N ASN A 269 12.49 14.34 -24.78
CA ASN A 269 12.09 15.60 -25.39
C ASN A 269 10.64 15.57 -25.91
N ALA A 270 10.19 14.46 -26.50
CA ALA A 270 8.79 14.32 -26.93
C ALA A 270 7.81 14.38 -25.75
N ALA A 271 8.17 13.75 -24.63
CA ALA A 271 7.39 13.80 -23.39
C ALA A 271 7.33 15.22 -22.80
N ASP A 272 8.46 15.93 -22.79
CA ASP A 272 8.54 17.32 -22.29
C ASP A 272 7.75 18.28 -23.19
N ILE A 273 7.81 18.11 -24.52
CA ILE A 273 6.99 18.89 -25.47
C ILE A 273 5.50 18.66 -25.19
N LEU A 274 5.06 17.41 -24.99
CA LEU A 274 3.67 17.12 -24.65
C LEU A 274 3.28 17.80 -23.33
N ALA A 275 4.12 17.69 -22.30
CA ALA A 275 3.88 18.32 -21.00
C ALA A 275 3.72 19.84 -21.12
N MET A 276 4.60 20.50 -21.91
CA MET A 276 4.52 21.94 -22.15
C MET A 276 3.22 22.31 -22.86
N LYS A 277 2.84 21.56 -23.90
CA LYS A 277 1.59 21.81 -24.65
C LYS A 277 0.35 21.62 -23.79
N LEU A 278 0.35 20.65 -22.89
CA LEU A 278 -0.72 20.47 -21.91
C LEU A 278 -0.81 21.66 -20.94
N ALA A 279 0.34 22.15 -20.46
CA ALA A 279 0.40 23.32 -19.58
C ALA A 279 -0.09 24.59 -20.29
N GLU A 280 0.32 24.83 -21.54
CA GLU A 280 -0.16 25.93 -22.39
C GLU A 280 -1.68 25.91 -22.60
N LYS A 281 -2.28 24.72 -22.60
CA LYS A 281 -3.74 24.49 -22.67
C LYS A 281 -4.44 24.55 -21.32
N GLY A 282 -3.73 24.93 -20.26
CA GLY A 282 -4.29 25.12 -18.92
C GLY A 282 -4.40 23.85 -18.05
N VAL A 283 -3.81 22.74 -18.47
CA VAL A 283 -3.75 21.53 -17.62
C VAL A 283 -2.78 21.78 -16.47
N LYS A 284 -3.28 21.66 -15.25
CA LYS A 284 -2.49 21.86 -14.02
C LYS A 284 -1.96 20.51 -13.50
N ASN A 285 -0.89 20.56 -12.72
CA ASN A 285 -0.34 19.37 -12.02
C ASN A 285 0.12 18.25 -12.96
N VAL A 286 0.57 18.57 -14.17
CA VAL A 286 1.22 17.58 -15.05
C VAL A 286 2.50 17.09 -14.39
N LYS A 287 2.70 15.77 -14.34
CA LYS A 287 3.93 15.15 -13.85
C LYS A 287 4.63 14.38 -14.97
N VAL A 288 5.96 14.41 -14.97
CA VAL A 288 6.80 13.70 -15.95
C VAL A 288 7.83 12.87 -15.19
N PHE A 289 7.97 11.60 -15.56
CA PHE A 289 8.86 10.65 -14.89
C PHE A 289 9.76 9.93 -15.89
N ASP A 290 11.05 9.92 -15.60
CA ASP A 290 12.01 9.01 -16.23
C ASP A 290 11.90 7.64 -15.56
N THR A 291 11.40 6.65 -16.30
CA THR A 291 11.21 5.30 -15.77
C THR A 291 12.52 4.59 -15.41
N SER A 292 13.64 5.05 -15.94
CA SER A 292 14.97 4.50 -15.64
C SER A 292 15.55 5.02 -14.31
N LYS A 293 14.98 6.09 -13.75
CA LYS A 293 15.51 6.77 -12.56
C LYS A 293 14.54 6.80 -11.39
N THR A 294 13.25 6.72 -11.69
CA THR A 294 12.20 6.83 -10.67
C THR A 294 11.89 5.45 -10.09
N ASP A 295 11.78 5.35 -8.78
CA ASP A 295 11.37 4.11 -8.11
C ASP A 295 10.00 3.66 -8.60
N LEU A 296 9.86 2.34 -8.80
CA LEU A 296 8.66 1.72 -9.34
C LEU A 296 7.42 2.03 -8.49
N SER A 297 7.53 2.01 -7.16
CA SER A 297 6.42 2.26 -6.25
C SER A 297 5.90 3.71 -6.35
N ILE A 298 6.78 4.68 -6.63
CA ILE A 298 6.40 6.08 -6.87
C ILE A 298 5.60 6.19 -8.17
N MET A 299 6.06 5.54 -9.24
CA MET A 299 5.36 5.55 -10.53
C MET A 299 4.02 4.83 -10.46
N LEU A 300 3.97 3.68 -9.78
CA LEU A 300 2.73 2.92 -9.56
C LEU A 300 1.72 3.75 -8.77
N SER A 301 2.14 4.33 -7.64
CA SER A 301 1.31 5.23 -6.84
C SER A 301 0.78 6.41 -7.64
N THR A 302 1.62 7.01 -8.49
CA THR A 302 1.21 8.10 -9.39
C THR A 302 0.20 7.63 -10.43
N ALA A 303 0.35 6.41 -10.98
CA ALA A 303 -0.62 5.86 -11.91
C ALA A 303 -2.00 5.65 -11.27
N PHE A 304 -2.04 5.29 -9.98
CA PHE A 304 -3.30 5.23 -9.22
C PHE A 304 -3.87 6.64 -8.95
N GLN A 305 -3.02 7.63 -8.74
CA GLN A 305 -3.43 8.99 -8.38
C GLN A 305 -4.07 9.76 -9.54
N TYR A 306 -3.58 9.57 -10.78
CA TYR A 306 -3.93 10.39 -11.94
C TYR A 306 -4.98 9.76 -12.85
N SER A 307 -5.87 10.59 -13.42
CA SER A 307 -6.91 10.15 -14.38
C SER A 307 -6.35 9.75 -15.74
N THR A 308 -5.32 10.43 -16.20
CA THR A 308 -4.73 10.23 -17.53
C THR A 308 -3.26 9.87 -17.42
N LEU A 309 -2.88 8.77 -18.07
CA LEU A 309 -1.50 8.27 -18.11
C LEU A 309 -0.97 8.37 -19.54
N VAL A 310 0.25 8.84 -19.71
CA VAL A 310 0.92 8.81 -21.00
C VAL A 310 2.18 7.96 -20.89
N PHE A 311 2.33 7.01 -21.79
CA PHE A 311 3.55 6.21 -21.90
C PHE A 311 4.30 6.58 -23.17
N ALA A 312 5.54 7.04 -23.01
CA ALA A 312 6.42 7.41 -24.09
C ALA A 312 7.65 6.48 -24.08
N ALA A 313 7.79 5.61 -25.07
CA ALA A 313 8.83 4.60 -25.08
C ALA A 313 9.62 4.56 -26.37
N ALA A 314 10.95 4.42 -26.25
CA ALA A 314 11.77 4.00 -27.38
C ALA A 314 11.51 2.52 -27.69
N SER A 315 11.52 2.15 -28.99
CA SER A 315 11.61 0.76 -29.40
C SER A 315 13.05 0.29 -29.19
N TYR A 316 13.24 -0.70 -28.34
CA TYR A 316 14.54 -1.23 -27.97
C TYR A 316 14.54 -2.75 -28.09
N ASN A 317 15.49 -3.31 -28.85
CA ASN A 317 15.52 -4.74 -29.19
C ASN A 317 14.21 -5.28 -29.81
N ALA A 318 13.53 -4.46 -30.61
CA ALA A 318 12.20 -4.71 -31.17
C ALA A 318 11.07 -4.87 -30.14
N GLU A 319 11.31 -4.48 -28.88
CA GLU A 319 10.38 -4.50 -27.76
C GLU A 319 10.14 -3.08 -27.23
N VAL A 320 9.28 -2.93 -26.22
CA VAL A 320 9.13 -1.70 -25.45
C VAL A 320 10.38 -1.51 -24.60
N PHE A 321 10.84 -0.27 -24.44
CA PHE A 321 11.93 0.05 -23.53
C PHE A 321 11.68 -0.58 -22.15
N ASP A 322 12.65 -1.32 -21.63
CA ASP A 322 12.48 -2.31 -20.55
C ASP A 322 11.87 -1.75 -19.26
N THR A 323 12.27 -0.55 -18.83
CA THR A 323 11.73 0.08 -17.62
C THR A 323 10.28 0.53 -17.79
N VAL A 324 9.88 0.95 -19.01
CA VAL A 324 8.46 1.21 -19.34
C VAL A 324 7.68 -0.09 -19.37
N GLN A 325 8.22 -1.15 -19.98
CA GLN A 325 7.60 -2.46 -20.02
C GLN A 325 7.37 -3.02 -18.61
N HIS A 326 8.34 -2.84 -17.70
CA HIS A 326 8.21 -3.25 -16.31
C HIS A 326 7.07 -2.50 -15.61
N LEU A 327 7.02 -1.16 -15.75
CA LEU A 327 5.93 -0.35 -15.18
C LEU A 327 4.55 -0.78 -15.71
N LEU A 328 4.41 -1.00 -17.02
CA LEU A 328 3.16 -1.48 -17.62
C LEU A 328 2.73 -2.82 -17.05
N SER A 329 3.69 -3.73 -16.83
CA SER A 329 3.44 -5.05 -16.25
C SER A 329 2.94 -4.94 -14.79
N GLU A 330 3.57 -4.06 -14.01
CA GLU A 330 3.17 -3.83 -12.62
C GLU A 330 1.80 -3.15 -12.50
N ILE A 331 1.51 -2.17 -13.32
CA ILE A 331 0.17 -1.55 -13.36
C ILE A 331 -0.90 -2.62 -13.66
N LYS A 332 -0.64 -3.53 -14.60
CA LYS A 332 -1.53 -4.66 -14.89
C LYS A 332 -1.66 -5.62 -13.70
N ASN A 333 -0.53 -5.99 -13.07
CA ASN A 333 -0.49 -6.91 -11.94
C ASN A 333 -1.29 -6.38 -10.74
N HIS A 334 -1.31 -5.05 -10.56
CA HIS A 334 -2.08 -4.34 -9.53
C HIS A 334 -3.51 -4.02 -9.95
N SER A 335 -3.96 -4.55 -11.12
CA SER A 335 -5.35 -4.46 -11.58
C SER A 335 -5.88 -3.02 -11.75
N LEU A 336 -4.99 -2.03 -11.99
CA LEU A 336 -5.41 -0.65 -12.20
C LEU A 336 -6.43 -0.56 -13.34
N ALA A 337 -7.48 0.22 -13.13
CA ALA A 337 -8.60 0.36 -14.04
C ALA A 337 -9.04 1.82 -14.17
N ASN A 338 -10.02 2.11 -15.02
CA ASN A 338 -10.67 3.40 -15.14
C ASN A 338 -9.70 4.53 -15.52
N ARG A 339 -8.84 4.32 -16.52
CA ARG A 339 -7.85 5.32 -16.95
C ARG A 339 -8.01 5.70 -18.41
N THR A 340 -7.63 6.94 -18.73
CA THR A 340 -7.38 7.39 -20.09
C THR A 340 -5.87 7.28 -20.36
N VAL A 341 -5.48 6.81 -21.55
CA VAL A 341 -4.07 6.56 -21.87
C VAL A 341 -3.70 7.19 -23.20
N GLY A 342 -2.60 7.97 -23.22
CA GLY A 342 -1.93 8.44 -24.42
C GLY A 342 -0.65 7.64 -24.70
N LEU A 343 -0.29 7.45 -25.97
CA LEU A 343 0.89 6.69 -26.37
C LEU A 343 1.80 7.48 -27.30
N ILE A 344 3.09 7.47 -26.98
CA ILE A 344 4.17 7.99 -27.83
C ILE A 344 5.21 6.87 -27.99
N GLU A 345 5.57 6.54 -29.22
CA GLU A 345 6.73 5.70 -29.49
C GLU A 345 7.84 6.47 -30.18
N ASN A 346 9.07 6.03 -30.02
CA ASN A 346 10.22 6.51 -30.78
C ASN A 346 11.02 5.36 -31.38
N GLY A 347 11.36 5.47 -32.65
CA GLY A 347 12.24 4.50 -33.32
C GLY A 347 12.72 5.03 -34.65
N SER A 348 14.02 4.88 -34.90
CA SER A 348 14.64 5.35 -36.16
C SER A 348 14.31 4.45 -37.35
N TRP A 349 14.12 3.16 -37.08
CA TRP A 349 13.72 2.12 -38.03
C TRP A 349 12.73 1.15 -37.35
N VAL A 350 11.73 0.69 -38.09
CA VAL A 350 10.71 -0.30 -37.63
C VAL A 350 10.30 -0.13 -36.15
N PRO A 351 9.68 1.01 -35.75
CA PRO A 351 9.22 1.19 -34.40
C PRO A 351 8.11 0.18 -34.04
N THR A 352 8.21 -0.46 -32.87
CA THR A 352 7.30 -1.52 -32.40
C THR A 352 6.66 -1.20 -31.07
N ALA A 353 7.22 -0.29 -30.29
CA ALA A 353 6.82 -0.03 -28.90
C ALA A 353 5.34 0.35 -28.77
N LYS A 354 4.81 1.17 -29.67
CA LYS A 354 3.40 1.60 -29.65
C LYS A 354 2.42 0.43 -29.73
N LEU A 355 2.63 -0.46 -30.69
CA LEU A 355 1.79 -1.64 -30.91
C LEU A 355 1.82 -2.57 -29.68
N LEU A 356 3.01 -2.78 -29.11
CA LEU A 356 3.18 -3.65 -27.94
C LEU A 356 2.56 -3.03 -26.67
N MET A 357 2.75 -1.74 -26.44
CA MET A 357 2.08 -1.02 -25.35
C MET A 357 0.56 -1.07 -25.49
N GLU A 358 0.05 -0.78 -26.69
CA GLU A 358 -1.40 -0.85 -26.96
C GLU A 358 -1.97 -2.21 -26.69
N LYS A 359 -1.33 -3.29 -27.17
CA LYS A 359 -1.74 -4.67 -26.92
C LYS A 359 -1.83 -5.00 -25.44
N GLN A 360 -0.90 -4.52 -24.64
CA GLN A 360 -0.89 -4.74 -23.19
C GLN A 360 -1.98 -3.92 -22.49
N ILE A 361 -2.06 -2.63 -22.78
CA ILE A 361 -2.97 -1.68 -22.14
C ILE A 361 -4.45 -1.98 -22.49
N SER A 362 -4.72 -2.48 -23.70
CA SER A 362 -6.08 -2.90 -24.09
C SER A 362 -6.67 -4.02 -23.22
N THR A 363 -5.83 -4.70 -22.44
CA THR A 363 -6.29 -5.70 -21.45
C THR A 363 -6.71 -5.08 -20.11
N TRP A 364 -6.44 -3.78 -19.87
CA TRP A 364 -6.79 -3.11 -18.63
C TRP A 364 -8.28 -2.76 -18.61
N LYS A 365 -8.93 -3.00 -17.48
CA LYS A 365 -10.37 -2.81 -17.34
C LYS A 365 -10.75 -1.32 -17.46
N ASN A 366 -11.79 -1.01 -18.24
CA ASN A 366 -12.33 0.35 -18.40
C ASN A 366 -11.25 1.39 -18.77
N THR A 367 -10.34 1.03 -19.66
CA THR A 367 -9.25 1.92 -20.09
C THR A 367 -9.50 2.38 -21.53
N VAL A 368 -9.36 3.68 -21.74
CA VAL A 368 -9.54 4.30 -23.06
C VAL A 368 -8.18 4.73 -23.59
N ILE A 369 -7.76 4.20 -24.73
CA ILE A 369 -6.54 4.64 -25.42
C ILE A 369 -6.91 5.75 -26.41
N LEU A 370 -6.25 6.89 -26.30
CA LEU A 370 -6.52 8.07 -27.13
C LEU A 370 -5.87 7.98 -28.51
N GLU A 371 -6.49 8.67 -29.47
CA GLU A 371 -5.92 8.94 -30.78
C GLU A 371 -5.57 10.44 -30.91
N PRO A 372 -4.50 10.81 -31.64
CA PRO A 372 -3.57 9.89 -32.29
C PRO A 372 -2.57 9.25 -31.32
N LYS A 373 -2.10 8.06 -31.67
CA LYS A 373 -0.92 7.45 -31.04
C LYS A 373 0.30 7.94 -31.82
N VAL A 374 1.17 8.69 -31.18
CA VAL A 374 2.27 9.40 -31.81
C VAL A 374 3.45 8.49 -32.13
N THR A 375 4.03 8.62 -33.32
CA THR A 375 5.31 8.01 -33.70
C THR A 375 6.35 9.08 -33.97
N VAL A 376 7.45 9.07 -33.21
CA VAL A 376 8.62 9.92 -33.41
C VAL A 376 9.70 9.11 -34.13
N LYS A 377 10.29 9.68 -35.19
CA LYS A 377 11.41 9.04 -35.91
C LYS A 377 12.71 9.72 -35.53
N SER A 378 13.39 9.18 -34.52
CA SER A 378 14.59 9.73 -33.89
C SER A 378 14.31 11.05 -33.14
N ALA A 379 14.42 12.19 -33.76
CA ALA A 379 14.14 13.50 -33.17
C ALA A 379 12.72 13.99 -33.53
N VAL A 380 12.13 14.80 -32.65
CA VAL A 380 10.87 15.49 -32.93
C VAL A 380 11.08 16.48 -34.07
N LYS A 381 10.24 16.40 -35.08
CA LYS A 381 10.18 17.32 -36.25
C LYS A 381 8.75 17.83 -36.44
N GLU A 382 8.50 18.63 -37.46
CA GLU A 382 7.22 19.28 -37.69
C GLU A 382 6.02 18.32 -37.75
N ASP A 383 6.19 17.16 -38.40
CA ASP A 383 5.16 16.12 -38.51
C ASP A 383 4.80 15.51 -37.14
N SER A 384 5.80 15.07 -36.38
CA SER A 384 5.62 14.50 -35.04
C SER A 384 5.19 15.57 -34.03
N LEU A 385 5.63 16.83 -34.19
CA LEU A 385 5.15 17.93 -33.38
C LEU A 385 3.64 18.18 -33.59
N ALA A 386 3.16 18.10 -34.82
CA ALA A 386 1.73 18.23 -35.14
C ALA A 386 0.91 17.06 -34.53
N GLU A 387 1.45 15.84 -34.52
CA GLU A 387 0.78 14.71 -33.89
C GLU A 387 0.77 14.82 -32.34
N ILE A 388 1.85 15.31 -31.72
CA ILE A 388 1.90 15.62 -30.29
C ILE A 388 0.85 16.69 -29.94
N GLU A 389 0.68 17.71 -30.76
CA GLU A 389 -0.35 18.74 -30.56
C GLU A 389 -1.77 18.15 -30.62
N LYS A 390 -2.05 17.24 -31.57
CA LYS A 390 -3.33 16.54 -31.64
C LYS A 390 -3.58 15.66 -30.41
N LEU A 391 -2.54 14.95 -29.96
CA LEU A 391 -2.65 14.14 -28.73
C LEU A 391 -2.92 15.03 -27.51
N ALA A 392 -2.24 16.18 -27.38
CA ALA A 392 -2.52 17.13 -26.31
C ALA A 392 -3.97 17.61 -26.33
N ASN A 393 -4.51 17.93 -27.51
CA ASN A 393 -5.92 18.31 -27.66
C ASN A 393 -6.89 17.18 -27.26
N ALA A 394 -6.59 15.93 -27.64
CA ALA A 394 -7.39 14.77 -27.25
C ALA A 394 -7.36 14.53 -25.74
N ILE A 395 -6.21 14.69 -25.10
CA ILE A 395 -6.06 14.61 -23.64
C ILE A 395 -6.90 15.69 -22.96
N VAL A 396 -6.78 16.95 -23.36
CA VAL A 396 -7.56 18.07 -22.80
C VAL A 396 -9.06 17.82 -22.94
N ALA A 397 -9.50 17.34 -24.10
CA ALA A 397 -10.90 16.99 -24.34
C ALA A 397 -11.38 15.85 -23.43
N SER A 398 -10.49 14.91 -23.06
CA SER A 398 -10.83 13.80 -22.15
C SER A 398 -10.91 14.23 -20.68
N LEU A 399 -10.11 15.21 -20.25
CA LEU A 399 -10.12 15.76 -18.89
C LEU A 399 -11.38 16.59 -18.60
N ASN A 400 -12.05 17.10 -19.64
CA ASN A 400 -13.25 17.93 -19.53
C ASN A 400 -14.59 17.12 -19.61
N LYS A 401 -14.49 15.80 -19.71
CA LYS A 401 -15.64 14.89 -19.68
C LYS A 401 -15.94 14.42 -18.26
#